data_d393cc4111d7affa55ea535a72172edd
#
_entry.id   d393cc4111d7affa55ea535a72172edd
#
_cell.length_a   1.000
_cell.length_b   1.000
_cell.length_c   1.000
_cell.angle_alpha   90.00
_cell.angle_beta   90.00
_cell.angle_gamma   90.00
#
_symmetry.space_group_name_H-M   'P 1'
#
loop_
_entity.id
_entity.type
_entity.pdbx_description
1 polymer ?
#
loop_
_entity_poly.entity_id
_entity_poly.type
_entity_poly.pdbx_seq_one_letter_code
_entity_poly.pdbx_strand_id
1 'polypeptide(L)'
;MTRIVTIAAAALGILGTLTPSAFAQSAQQTAPQAQQQTLSPVMKQDIEAGLRYPLPADFMPRAAETLQALQAANIRPPNSTQLSLQQTIGQIAATPGVPAILSAHGFTPESFTMGMTAFGMTLAATNGQALPAGLPAPNAGNVALFHAHPEQVTALMQAMGTPPGQN
;
A
#
# COMPACT_ATOMS: atom_id res chain seq x y z
N MET A 1 -9.72 -26.83 30.06
CA MET A 1 -8.76 -27.89 30.44
C MET A 1 -7.42 -27.22 30.65
N THR A 2 -7.11 -27.00 31.91
CA THR A 2 -5.97 -26.22 32.44
C THR A 2 -4.76 -27.16 32.52
N ARG A 3 -3.62 -26.78 31.97
CA ARG A 3 -2.35 -27.45 32.29
C ARG A 3 -1.35 -26.43 32.81
N ILE A 4 -1.25 -26.39 34.12
CA ILE A 4 -0.18 -25.76 34.89
C ILE A 4 1.02 -26.70 34.85
N VAL A 5 2.19 -26.22 34.44
CA VAL A 5 3.47 -26.89 34.63
C VAL A 5 4.32 -26.05 35.56
N THR A 6 4.42 -26.53 36.79
CA THR A 6 5.33 -26.07 37.83
C THR A 6 6.68 -26.77 37.62
N ILE A 7 7.78 -26.04 37.55
CA ILE A 7 9.13 -26.62 37.69
C ILE A 7 9.84 -25.94 38.83
N ALA A 8 10.25 -26.77 39.76
CA ALA A 8 10.85 -26.47 41.04
C ALA A 8 12.33 -26.04 40.92
N ALA A 9 12.75 -25.29 41.93
CA ALA A 9 14.09 -24.82 42.18
C ALA A 9 15.06 -25.96 42.59
N ALA A 10 16.34 -25.79 42.24
CA ALA A 10 17.43 -26.38 42.96
C ALA A 10 18.60 -25.39 43.00
N ALA A 11 18.89 -24.89 44.21
CA ALA A 11 20.06 -24.12 44.54
C ALA A 11 21.24 -25.06 44.74
N LEU A 12 22.42 -24.70 44.26
CA LEU A 12 23.68 -25.10 44.89
C LEU A 12 24.72 -24.01 44.63
N GLY A 13 25.24 -23.41 45.71
CA GLY A 13 26.24 -22.38 45.69
C GLY A 13 27.67 -22.93 45.52
N ILE A 14 28.51 -22.11 44.91
CA ILE A 14 29.97 -22.18 45.07
C ILE A 14 30.49 -20.75 45.18
N LEU A 15 31.13 -20.40 46.28
CA LEU A 15 31.93 -19.20 46.49
C LEU A 15 33.19 -19.27 45.61
N GLY A 16 33.48 -18.20 44.90
CA GLY A 16 34.74 -18.03 44.14
C GLY A 16 34.99 -16.56 43.83
N THR A 17 35.79 -15.95 44.65
CA THR A 17 36.62 -14.72 44.59
C THR A 17 36.60 -13.82 43.34
N LEU A 18 36.22 -12.55 43.60
CA LEU A 18 36.69 -11.23 43.16
C LEU A 18 37.63 -11.15 41.91
N THR A 19 37.11 -10.55 40.83
CA THR A 19 37.82 -9.46 40.12
C THR A 19 36.77 -8.51 39.51
N PRO A 20 36.83 -7.19 39.74
CA PRO A 20 35.96 -6.24 39.07
C PRO A 20 36.58 -5.86 37.73
N SER A 21 36.23 -6.55 36.66
CA SER A 21 36.45 -6.04 35.31
C SER A 21 35.19 -5.30 34.87
N ALA A 22 35.27 -3.99 35.02
CA ALA A 22 34.27 -3.05 34.50
C ALA A 22 34.27 -3.11 32.96
N PHE A 23 33.48 -4.01 32.41
CA PHE A 23 33.00 -3.86 31.05
C PHE A 23 31.66 -3.13 31.13
N ALA A 24 31.76 -1.79 31.05
CA ALA A 24 30.65 -0.97 30.66
C ALA A 24 30.28 -1.37 29.21
N GLN A 25 29.51 -2.43 29.07
CA GLN A 25 28.76 -2.70 27.85
C GLN A 25 27.66 -1.65 27.78
N SER A 26 28.00 -0.56 27.09
CA SER A 26 27.00 0.37 26.57
C SER A 26 26.03 -0.45 25.72
N ALA A 27 24.92 -0.85 26.30
CA ALA A 27 23.75 -1.28 25.60
C ALA A 27 23.29 -0.05 24.78
N GLN A 28 23.90 0.13 23.60
CA GLN A 28 23.30 0.93 22.54
C GLN A 28 22.00 0.20 22.19
N GLN A 29 20.94 0.57 22.89
CA GLN A 29 19.59 0.41 22.38
C GLN A 29 19.56 1.14 21.05
N THR A 30 19.82 0.39 19.98
CA THR A 30 19.50 0.82 18.63
C THR A 30 17.97 0.88 18.62
N ALA A 31 17.43 2.06 18.96
CA ALA A 31 16.05 2.36 18.63
C ALA A 31 15.87 1.99 17.15
N PRO A 32 14.79 1.29 16.76
CA PRO A 32 14.52 1.07 15.37
C PRO A 32 14.41 2.45 14.73
N GLN A 33 15.47 2.85 14.04
CA GLN A 33 15.42 3.99 13.15
C GLN A 33 14.35 3.58 12.13
N ALA A 34 13.16 4.16 12.27
CA ALA A 34 12.20 4.20 11.19
C ALA A 34 12.99 4.71 9.99
N GLN A 35 13.36 3.79 9.11
CA GLN A 35 14.03 4.09 7.87
C GLN A 35 13.09 5.03 7.13
N GLN A 36 13.34 6.32 7.24
CA GLN A 36 12.78 7.31 6.33
C GLN A 36 13.34 6.92 4.96
N GLN A 37 12.62 6.03 4.28
CA GLN A 37 12.90 5.72 2.89
C GLN A 37 12.76 7.06 2.16
N THR A 38 13.90 7.67 1.87
CA THR A 38 13.97 8.86 1.02
C THR A 38 13.44 8.44 -0.34
N LEU A 39 12.20 8.84 -0.62
CA LEU A 39 11.57 8.60 -1.92
C LEU A 39 12.50 9.14 -3.01
N SER A 40 12.74 8.35 -4.05
CA SER A 40 13.46 8.85 -5.21
C SER A 40 12.68 10.03 -5.81
N PRO A 41 13.35 11.00 -6.45
CA PRO A 41 12.66 12.13 -7.07
C PRO A 41 11.55 11.71 -8.05
N VAL A 42 11.76 10.64 -8.81
CA VAL A 42 10.78 10.08 -9.73
C VAL A 42 9.56 9.54 -8.96
N MET A 43 9.78 8.76 -7.92
CA MET A 43 8.69 8.21 -7.11
C MET A 43 7.89 9.32 -6.41
N LYS A 44 8.57 10.36 -5.93
CA LYS A 44 7.89 11.53 -5.35
C LYS A 44 6.98 12.20 -6.39
N GLN A 45 7.49 12.42 -7.60
CA GLN A 45 6.72 13.00 -8.70
C GLN A 45 5.51 12.13 -9.09
N ASP A 46 5.68 10.82 -9.16
CA ASP A 46 4.61 9.86 -9.47
C ASP A 46 3.51 9.89 -8.40
N ILE A 47 3.88 9.92 -7.12
CA ILE A 47 2.94 10.04 -6.00
C ILE A 47 2.20 11.38 -6.04
N GLU A 48 2.92 12.50 -6.28
CA GLU A 48 2.31 13.82 -6.42
C GLU A 48 1.31 13.88 -7.58
N ALA A 49 1.66 13.26 -8.71
CA ALA A 49 0.76 13.17 -9.86
C ALA A 49 -0.52 12.41 -9.50
N GLY A 50 -0.40 11.26 -8.82
CA GLY A 50 -1.54 10.48 -8.34
C GLY A 50 -2.41 11.25 -7.34
N LEU A 51 -1.80 11.94 -6.36
CA LEU A 51 -2.53 12.73 -5.37
C LEU A 51 -3.33 13.89 -5.97
N ARG A 52 -2.85 14.48 -7.06
CA ARG A 52 -3.51 15.60 -7.74
C ARG A 52 -4.51 15.16 -8.82
N TYR A 53 -4.43 13.92 -9.28
CA TYR A 53 -5.26 13.43 -10.38
C TYR A 53 -6.74 13.39 -9.95
N PRO A 54 -7.64 14.10 -10.68
CA PRO A 54 -9.06 14.08 -10.37
C PRO A 54 -9.70 12.79 -10.87
N LEU A 55 -10.41 12.08 -10.00
CA LEU A 55 -11.20 10.91 -10.39
C LEU A 55 -12.54 11.36 -10.97
N PRO A 56 -12.92 10.86 -12.17
CA PRO A 56 -14.29 11.00 -12.65
C PRO A 56 -15.29 10.37 -11.68
N ALA A 57 -16.50 10.91 -11.61
CA ALA A 57 -17.53 10.42 -10.69
C ALA A 57 -17.91 8.93 -10.92
N ASP A 58 -17.78 8.47 -12.15
CA ASP A 58 -18.04 7.09 -12.59
C ASP A 58 -16.78 6.20 -12.59
N PHE A 59 -15.65 6.70 -12.06
CA PHE A 59 -14.38 5.97 -12.07
C PHE A 59 -14.48 4.63 -11.33
N MET A 60 -14.97 4.64 -10.09
CA MET A 60 -14.95 3.45 -9.22
C MET A 60 -15.76 2.27 -9.78
N PRO A 61 -17.04 2.45 -10.21
CA PRO A 61 -17.79 1.34 -10.79
C PRO A 61 -17.14 0.83 -12.09
N ARG A 62 -16.72 1.71 -13.00
CA ARG A 62 -16.05 1.30 -14.24
C ARG A 62 -14.72 0.58 -14.01
N ALA A 63 -13.93 1.04 -13.03
CA ALA A 63 -12.68 0.38 -12.67
C ALA A 63 -12.93 -1.00 -12.06
N ALA A 64 -13.95 -1.17 -11.22
CA ALA A 64 -14.34 -2.46 -10.66
C ALA A 64 -14.75 -3.45 -11.76
N GLU A 65 -15.59 -3.03 -12.71
CA GLU A 65 -15.97 -3.83 -13.86
C GLU A 65 -14.78 -4.20 -14.75
N THR A 66 -13.87 -3.25 -14.97
CA THR A 66 -12.63 -3.48 -15.71
C THR A 66 -11.76 -4.56 -15.06
N LEU A 67 -11.57 -4.48 -13.72
CA LEU A 67 -10.81 -5.48 -12.98
C LEU A 67 -11.46 -6.86 -13.04
N GLN A 68 -12.78 -6.94 -12.95
CA GLN A 68 -13.52 -8.20 -13.10
C GLN A 68 -13.34 -8.78 -14.51
N ALA A 69 -13.41 -7.94 -15.55
CA ALA A 69 -13.17 -8.37 -16.93
C ALA A 69 -11.72 -8.87 -17.15
N LEU A 70 -10.73 -8.22 -16.56
CA LEU A 70 -9.33 -8.67 -16.59
C LEU A 70 -9.16 -10.02 -15.87
N GLN A 71 -9.81 -10.19 -14.72
CA GLN A 71 -9.80 -11.45 -13.97
C GLN A 71 -10.48 -12.58 -14.77
N ALA A 72 -11.62 -12.31 -15.39
CA ALA A 72 -12.32 -13.28 -16.24
C ALA A 72 -11.49 -13.72 -17.45
N ALA A 73 -10.66 -12.81 -17.97
CA ALA A 73 -9.68 -13.09 -19.03
C ALA A 73 -8.39 -13.77 -18.52
N ASN A 74 -8.28 -14.07 -17.21
CA ASN A 74 -7.06 -14.57 -16.53
C ASN A 74 -5.84 -13.66 -16.73
N ILE A 75 -6.06 -12.37 -16.92
CA ILE A 75 -5.00 -11.37 -17.02
C ILE A 75 -4.74 -10.80 -15.62
N ARG A 76 -3.51 -10.98 -15.14
CA ARG A 76 -3.07 -10.38 -13.87
C ARG A 76 -2.39 -9.04 -14.13
N PRO A 77 -2.70 -8.01 -13.33
CA PRO A 77 -1.94 -6.76 -13.40
C PRO A 77 -0.45 -7.01 -13.17
N PRO A 78 0.43 -6.28 -13.84
CA PRO A 78 1.86 -6.36 -13.58
C PRO A 78 2.14 -5.94 -12.12
N ASN A 79 3.16 -6.56 -11.51
CA ASN A 79 3.65 -6.11 -10.20
C ASN A 79 4.37 -4.77 -10.36
N SER A 80 3.74 -3.70 -9.92
CA SER A 80 4.20 -2.32 -10.11
C SER A 80 4.96 -1.73 -8.92
N THR A 81 5.22 -2.51 -7.86
CA THR A 81 5.81 -2.01 -6.60
C THR A 81 7.17 -1.33 -6.76
N GLN A 82 7.91 -1.61 -7.83
CA GLN A 82 9.23 -1.03 -8.10
C GLN A 82 9.29 -0.27 -9.44
N LEU A 83 8.16 -0.11 -10.11
CA LEU A 83 8.10 0.54 -11.40
C LEU A 83 7.66 2.00 -11.23
N SER A 84 8.21 2.88 -12.06
CA SER A 84 7.66 4.22 -12.20
C SER A 84 6.25 4.14 -12.84
N LEU A 85 5.49 5.20 -12.67
CA LEU A 85 4.15 5.32 -13.27
C LEU A 85 4.21 5.12 -14.80
N GLN A 86 5.19 5.72 -15.47
CA GLN A 86 5.39 5.57 -16.91
C GLN A 86 5.74 4.13 -17.32
N GLN A 87 6.57 3.45 -16.53
CA GLN A 87 6.87 2.04 -16.79
C GLN A 87 5.65 1.15 -16.61
N THR A 88 4.83 1.42 -15.58
CA THR A 88 3.56 0.71 -15.34
C THR A 88 2.60 0.91 -16.50
N ILE A 89 2.41 2.15 -16.97
CA ILE A 89 1.59 2.46 -18.16
C ILE A 89 2.08 1.70 -19.39
N GLY A 90 3.41 1.71 -19.61
CA GLY A 90 4.01 0.99 -20.74
C GLY A 90 3.78 -0.52 -20.67
N GLN A 91 3.90 -1.13 -19.50
CA GLN A 91 3.61 -2.56 -19.32
C GLN A 91 2.14 -2.90 -19.54
N ILE A 92 1.22 -2.09 -19.01
CA ILE A 92 -0.22 -2.26 -19.21
C ILE A 92 -0.56 -2.14 -20.72
N ALA A 93 0.01 -1.16 -21.41
CA ALA A 93 -0.18 -0.96 -22.84
C ALA A 93 0.38 -2.12 -23.68
N ALA A 94 1.48 -2.74 -23.23
CA ALA A 94 2.14 -3.85 -23.94
C ALA A 94 1.54 -5.23 -23.61
N THR A 95 0.69 -5.33 -22.57
CA THR A 95 0.10 -6.63 -22.18
C THR A 95 -1.04 -7.00 -23.13
N PRO A 96 -0.95 -8.16 -23.82
CA PRO A 96 -1.98 -8.57 -24.80
C PRO A 96 -3.37 -8.64 -24.16
N GLY A 97 -4.36 -8.08 -24.84
CA GLY A 97 -5.77 -8.06 -24.41
C GLY A 97 -6.13 -6.94 -23.44
N VAL A 98 -5.18 -6.43 -22.65
CA VAL A 98 -5.45 -5.37 -21.66
C VAL A 98 -5.97 -4.09 -22.30
N PRO A 99 -5.33 -3.51 -23.34
CA PRO A 99 -5.82 -2.27 -23.95
C PRO A 99 -7.25 -2.38 -24.51
N ALA A 100 -7.61 -3.55 -25.04
CA ALA A 100 -8.96 -3.78 -25.56
C ALA A 100 -10.01 -3.80 -24.45
N ILE A 101 -9.72 -4.48 -23.31
CA ILE A 101 -10.60 -4.51 -22.15
C ILE A 101 -10.72 -3.11 -21.54
N LEU A 102 -9.61 -2.40 -21.37
CA LEU A 102 -9.62 -1.02 -20.85
C LEU A 102 -10.49 -0.12 -21.72
N SER A 103 -10.30 -0.19 -23.04
CA SER A 103 -11.07 0.62 -24.01
C SER A 103 -12.57 0.31 -23.97
N ALA A 104 -12.95 -0.96 -23.79
CA ALA A 104 -14.36 -1.36 -23.67
C ALA A 104 -15.05 -0.71 -22.45
N HIS A 105 -14.28 -0.40 -21.40
CA HIS A 105 -14.76 0.30 -20.21
C HIS A 105 -14.41 1.80 -20.20
N GLY A 106 -14.01 2.37 -21.35
CA GLY A 106 -13.73 3.80 -21.50
C GLY A 106 -12.43 4.27 -20.86
N PHE A 107 -11.45 3.37 -20.69
CA PHE A 107 -10.13 3.70 -20.19
C PHE A 107 -9.04 3.59 -21.26
N THR A 108 -8.03 4.44 -21.16
CA THR A 108 -6.71 4.21 -21.74
C THR A 108 -5.80 3.57 -20.68
N PRO A 109 -4.68 2.93 -21.06
CA PRO A 109 -3.68 2.46 -20.09
C PRO A 109 -3.23 3.55 -19.11
N GLU A 110 -3.07 4.77 -19.61
CA GLU A 110 -2.68 5.93 -18.80
C GLU A 110 -3.79 6.33 -17.82
N SER A 111 -5.02 6.58 -18.30
CA SER A 111 -6.13 7.03 -17.45
C SER A 111 -6.51 5.99 -16.39
N PHE A 112 -6.41 4.70 -16.72
CA PHE A 112 -6.62 3.62 -15.77
C PHE A 112 -5.54 3.60 -14.68
N THR A 113 -4.26 3.65 -15.09
CA THR A 113 -3.13 3.63 -14.14
C THR A 113 -3.14 4.85 -13.24
N MET A 114 -3.36 6.05 -13.80
CA MET A 114 -3.46 7.29 -13.03
C MET A 114 -4.62 7.25 -12.05
N GLY A 115 -5.78 6.80 -12.50
CA GLY A 115 -6.97 6.68 -11.66
C GLY A 115 -6.80 5.68 -10.53
N MET A 116 -6.23 4.50 -10.80
CA MET A 116 -5.93 3.50 -9.76
C MET A 116 -4.90 4.02 -8.74
N THR A 117 -3.88 4.76 -9.20
CA THR A 117 -2.91 5.40 -8.32
C THR A 117 -3.59 6.46 -7.43
N ALA A 118 -4.40 7.34 -8.03
CA ALA A 118 -5.16 8.35 -7.30
C ALA A 118 -6.13 7.72 -6.28
N PHE A 119 -6.80 6.64 -6.67
CA PHE A 119 -7.67 5.87 -5.78
C PHE A 119 -6.90 5.35 -4.57
N GLY A 120 -5.79 4.65 -4.79
CA GLY A 120 -4.97 4.08 -3.72
C GLY A 120 -4.42 5.15 -2.77
N MET A 121 -3.93 6.30 -3.30
CA MET A 121 -3.41 7.40 -2.49
C MET A 121 -4.52 8.09 -1.68
N THR A 122 -5.70 8.30 -2.28
CA THR A 122 -6.85 8.88 -1.58
C THR A 122 -7.33 7.93 -0.47
N LEU A 123 -7.41 6.64 -0.76
CA LEU A 123 -7.79 5.61 0.21
C LEU A 123 -6.84 5.59 1.42
N ALA A 124 -5.53 5.58 1.16
CA ALA A 124 -4.52 5.61 2.21
C ALA A 124 -4.68 6.83 3.13
N ALA A 125 -4.85 8.01 2.54
CA ALA A 125 -5.02 9.25 3.28
C ALA A 125 -6.35 9.30 4.08
N THR A 126 -7.45 8.80 3.52
CA THR A 126 -8.76 8.76 4.21
C THR A 126 -8.80 7.72 5.33
N ASN A 127 -7.98 6.66 5.24
CA ASN A 127 -7.80 5.66 6.30
C ASN A 127 -6.79 6.08 7.38
N GLY A 128 -6.35 7.34 7.39
CA GLY A 128 -5.44 7.87 8.40
C GLY A 128 -3.99 7.44 8.23
N GLN A 129 -3.62 6.86 7.10
CA GLN A 129 -2.21 6.58 6.81
C GLN A 129 -1.46 7.89 6.58
N ALA A 130 -0.37 8.09 7.32
CA ALA A 130 0.46 9.27 7.14
C ALA A 130 1.13 9.24 5.76
N LEU A 131 0.85 10.24 4.94
CA LEU A 131 1.60 10.44 3.70
C LEU A 131 3.04 10.86 4.04
N PRO A 132 4.03 10.45 3.24
CA PRO A 132 5.40 10.90 3.41
C PRO A 132 5.49 12.43 3.46
N ALA A 133 6.38 12.95 4.32
CA ALA A 133 6.55 14.38 4.48
C ALA A 133 6.90 15.08 3.15
N GLY A 134 6.30 16.24 2.91
CA GLY A 134 6.53 17.05 1.70
C GLY A 134 5.71 16.63 0.48
N LEU A 135 4.71 15.75 0.65
CA LEU A 135 3.70 15.46 -0.37
C LEU A 135 2.47 16.36 -0.19
N PRO A 136 1.77 16.72 -1.27
CA PRO A 136 0.52 17.45 -1.19
C PRO A 136 -0.58 16.60 -0.57
N ALA A 137 -1.63 17.25 -0.06
CA ALA A 137 -2.86 16.54 0.31
C ALA A 137 -3.53 15.93 -0.94
N PRO A 138 -4.30 14.85 -0.78
CA PRO A 138 -5.08 14.26 -1.85
C PRO A 138 -6.06 15.28 -2.45
N ASN A 139 -6.43 15.07 -3.70
CA ASN A 139 -7.44 15.88 -4.37
C ASN A 139 -8.73 15.89 -3.55
N ALA A 140 -9.20 17.08 -3.16
CA ALA A 140 -10.39 17.25 -2.31
C ALA A 140 -11.65 16.68 -2.96
N GLY A 141 -11.76 16.73 -4.29
CA GLY A 141 -12.86 16.10 -5.04
C GLY A 141 -12.88 14.58 -4.88
N ASN A 142 -11.71 13.95 -4.89
CA ASN A 142 -11.61 12.50 -4.68
C ASN A 142 -12.03 12.11 -3.25
N VAL A 143 -11.60 12.89 -2.26
CA VAL A 143 -12.00 12.67 -0.86
C VAL A 143 -13.52 12.81 -0.71
N ALA A 144 -14.11 13.85 -1.30
CA ALA A 144 -15.56 14.05 -1.30
C ALA A 144 -16.29 12.89 -2.01
N LEU A 145 -15.76 12.41 -3.14
CA LEU A 145 -16.30 11.27 -3.88
C LEU A 145 -16.31 9.99 -3.03
N PHE A 146 -15.24 9.72 -2.28
CA PHE A 146 -15.14 8.56 -1.39
C PHE A 146 -16.15 8.61 -0.25
N HIS A 147 -16.34 9.78 0.35
CA HIS A 147 -17.33 9.98 1.40
C HIS A 147 -18.78 9.87 0.88
N ALA A 148 -19.01 10.30 -0.37
CA ALA A 148 -20.33 10.20 -1.00
C ALA A 148 -20.71 8.77 -1.40
N HIS A 149 -19.69 7.92 -1.73
CA HIS A 149 -19.91 6.57 -2.30
C HIS A 149 -19.04 5.50 -1.63
N PRO A 150 -19.14 5.29 -0.30
CA PRO A 150 -18.33 4.30 0.41
C PRO A 150 -18.56 2.86 -0.09
N GLU A 151 -19.75 2.56 -0.60
CA GLU A 151 -20.07 1.27 -1.20
C GLU A 151 -19.27 1.00 -2.49
N GLN A 152 -19.05 2.04 -3.30
CA GLN A 152 -18.24 1.91 -4.52
C GLN A 152 -16.75 1.75 -4.20
N VAL A 153 -16.26 2.43 -3.18
CA VAL A 153 -14.91 2.24 -2.65
C VAL A 153 -14.72 0.77 -2.24
N THR A 154 -15.67 0.23 -1.46
CA THR A 154 -15.65 -1.17 -1.02
C THR A 154 -15.70 -2.14 -2.20
N ALA A 155 -16.57 -1.90 -3.18
CA ALA A 155 -16.69 -2.75 -4.36
C ALA A 155 -15.38 -2.77 -5.18
N LEU A 156 -14.73 -1.62 -5.37
CA LEU A 156 -13.46 -1.56 -6.08
C LEU A 156 -12.33 -2.25 -5.30
N MET A 157 -12.29 -2.11 -3.97
CA MET A 157 -11.34 -2.85 -3.13
C MET A 157 -11.52 -4.37 -3.25
N GLN A 158 -12.77 -4.84 -3.26
CA GLN A 158 -13.07 -6.27 -3.48
C GLN A 158 -12.62 -6.74 -4.86
N ALA A 159 -12.86 -5.94 -5.90
CA ALA A 159 -12.40 -6.25 -7.26
C ALA A 159 -10.87 -6.31 -7.37
N MET A 160 -10.15 -5.55 -6.57
CA MET A 160 -8.68 -5.63 -6.44
C MET A 160 -8.20 -6.86 -5.66
N GLY A 161 -9.10 -7.63 -5.04
CA GLY A 161 -8.76 -8.75 -4.18
C GLY A 161 -8.36 -8.37 -2.76
N THR A 162 -8.64 -7.15 -2.33
CA THR A 162 -8.41 -6.68 -0.95
C THR A 162 -9.70 -6.83 -0.15
N PRO A 163 -9.76 -7.71 0.87
CA PRO A 163 -10.95 -7.83 1.70
C PRO A 163 -11.25 -6.51 2.43
N PRO A 164 -12.52 -6.06 2.51
CA PRO A 164 -12.87 -4.90 3.33
C PRO A 164 -12.53 -5.17 4.80
N GLY A 165 -11.79 -4.26 5.43
CA GLY A 165 -11.46 -4.32 6.86
C GLY A 165 -10.08 -4.91 7.23
N GLN A 166 -9.19 -5.14 6.28
CA GLN A 166 -7.78 -5.45 6.54
C GLN A 166 -6.90 -4.20 6.35
N ASN A 167 -7.10 -3.22 7.21
CA ASN A 167 -6.19 -2.08 7.40
C ASN A 167 -5.90 -1.90 8.88
#